data_0ebaa110ccb21fc48aa0c4092917520a
#
_entry.id   0ebaa110ccb21fc48aa0c4092917520a
#
_cell.length_a   1.000
_cell.length_b   1.000
_cell.length_c   1.000
_cell.angle_alpha   90.00
_cell.angle_beta   90.00
_cell.angle_gamma   90.00
#
_symmetry.space_group_name_H-M   'P 1'
#
loop_
_entity.id
_entity.type
_entity.pdbx_description
1 polymer ?
#
loop_
_entity_poly.entity_id
_entity_poly.type
_entity_poly.pdbx_seq_one_letter_code
_entity_poly.pdbx_strand_id
1 'polypeptide(L)'
;MGDFMKRVGLAQAESKAPKNQYKSFGKYNYRSCEDILEAAKPINKKHGLVLLLTDKPVCIGQRYYIEATARLYDIESEQFIEATASAREADTKKGMDDSQVTGTASSYARKYALNGLYNIDDTKDADTDAYKKQTTTNTTAAPEYKCADCGKPFEAFRDPTSGKTLTPAEVFQMAKKRNADGVARCADCRKKKGGA
;
A
#
# COMPACT_ATOMS: atom_id res chain seq x y z
N MET A 1 18.70 0.65 36.18
CA MET A 1 17.45 0.45 35.40
C MET A 1 16.67 1.75 35.19
N GLY A 2 16.52 2.62 36.21
CA GLY A 2 15.75 3.86 36.07
C GLY A 2 16.29 4.86 35.04
N ASP A 3 17.59 5.05 34.94
CA ASP A 3 18.19 6.00 34.00
C ASP A 3 18.10 5.53 32.54
N PHE A 4 18.37 4.25 32.28
CA PHE A 4 18.21 3.65 30.98
C PHE A 4 16.74 3.81 30.45
N MET A 5 15.74 3.42 31.26
CA MET A 5 14.33 3.55 30.86
C MET A 5 13.90 5.01 30.66
N LYS A 6 14.47 5.95 31.43
CA LYS A 6 14.25 7.39 31.22
C LYS A 6 14.76 7.84 29.83
N ARG A 7 15.98 7.43 29.46
CA ARG A 7 16.57 7.73 28.15
C ARG A 7 15.78 7.09 27.01
N VAL A 8 15.32 5.85 27.21
CA VAL A 8 14.41 5.19 26.25
C VAL A 8 13.13 5.98 26.07
N GLY A 9 12.47 6.41 27.16
CA GLY A 9 11.25 7.21 27.10
C GLY A 9 11.45 8.55 26.39
N LEU A 10 12.60 9.21 26.59
CA LEU A 10 12.97 10.42 25.86
C LEU A 10 13.17 10.15 24.38
N ALA A 11 13.87 9.06 24.03
CA ALA A 11 14.05 8.67 22.64
C ALA A 11 12.73 8.36 21.93
N GLN A 12 11.81 7.67 22.60
CA GLN A 12 10.46 7.41 22.08
C GLN A 12 9.67 8.70 21.85
N ALA A 13 9.70 9.64 22.82
CA ALA A 13 9.00 10.93 22.72
C ALA A 13 9.53 11.81 21.57
N GLU A 14 10.84 11.74 21.30
CA GLU A 14 11.47 12.47 20.20
C GLU A 14 11.30 11.78 18.83
N SER A 15 11.00 10.47 18.82
CA SER A 15 10.91 9.69 17.59
C SER A 15 9.70 10.09 16.76
N LYS A 16 9.96 10.92 15.75
CA LYS A 16 9.00 11.34 14.75
C LYS A 16 9.53 10.92 13.37
N ALA A 17 9.03 9.82 12.83
CA ALA A 17 9.34 9.42 11.47
C ALA A 17 8.20 9.87 10.55
N PRO A 18 8.33 10.98 9.81
CA PRO A 18 7.27 11.49 8.95
C PRO A 18 7.01 10.52 7.79
N LYS A 19 5.75 10.50 7.28
CA LYS A 19 5.36 9.69 6.11
C LYS A 19 5.76 10.44 4.83
N ASN A 20 7.03 10.35 4.45
CA ASN A 20 7.60 11.07 3.30
C ASN A 20 7.50 10.30 1.98
N GLN A 21 7.20 9.01 2.03
CA GLN A 21 7.03 8.18 0.83
C GLN A 21 5.58 8.26 0.34
N TYR A 22 5.40 8.38 -0.99
CA TYR A 22 4.08 8.40 -1.61
C TYR A 22 3.85 7.16 -2.48
N LYS A 23 2.77 6.46 -2.24
CA LYS A 23 2.35 5.31 -3.05
C LYS A 23 1.26 5.73 -4.01
N SER A 24 1.60 5.86 -5.30
CA SER A 24 0.71 6.34 -6.36
C SER A 24 -0.52 5.45 -6.57
N PHE A 25 -0.34 4.13 -6.49
CA PHE A 25 -1.44 3.16 -6.65
C PHE A 25 -2.50 3.28 -5.55
N GLY A 26 -2.10 3.52 -4.29
CA GLY A 26 -3.02 3.67 -3.14
C GLY A 26 -3.31 5.12 -2.78
N LYS A 27 -2.67 6.11 -3.42
CA LYS A 27 -2.79 7.55 -3.16
C LYS A 27 -2.64 7.91 -1.68
N TYR A 28 -1.67 7.30 -0.99
CA TYR A 28 -1.39 7.59 0.42
C TYR A 28 0.10 7.76 0.68
N ASN A 29 0.41 8.55 1.71
CA ASN A 29 1.76 8.68 2.21
C ASN A 29 2.04 7.57 3.22
N TYR A 30 3.23 6.99 3.14
CA TYR A 30 3.72 5.99 4.09
C TYR A 30 5.16 6.29 4.48
N ARG A 31 5.66 5.61 5.51
CA ARG A 31 7.07 5.58 5.88
C ARG A 31 7.62 4.19 5.60
N SER A 32 8.84 4.13 5.11
CA SER A 32 9.58 2.88 4.95
C SER A 32 10.29 2.48 6.24
N CYS A 33 10.85 1.28 6.28
CA CYS A 33 11.74 0.87 7.36
C CYS A 33 12.96 1.79 7.45
N GLU A 34 13.51 2.16 6.31
CA GLU A 34 14.68 3.03 6.16
C GLU A 34 14.41 4.44 6.71
N ASP A 35 13.23 5.00 6.46
CA ASP A 35 12.85 6.32 7.00
C ASP A 35 12.86 6.32 8.54
N ILE A 36 12.41 5.23 9.17
CA ILE A 36 12.44 5.08 10.63
C ILE A 36 13.88 4.96 11.13
N LEU A 37 14.69 4.15 10.47
CA LEU A 37 16.08 3.96 10.83
C LEU A 37 16.88 5.27 10.74
N GLU A 38 16.69 6.06 9.67
CA GLU A 38 17.34 7.35 9.52
C GLU A 38 16.90 8.36 10.59
N ALA A 39 15.61 8.41 10.91
CA ALA A 39 15.09 9.26 11.98
C ALA A 39 15.61 8.85 13.36
N ALA A 40 15.80 7.55 13.61
CA ALA A 40 16.25 7.03 14.90
C ALA A 40 17.74 7.26 15.18
N LYS A 41 18.60 7.27 14.15
CA LYS A 41 20.07 7.41 14.32
C LYS A 41 20.51 8.61 15.17
N PRO A 42 20.09 9.86 14.86
CA PRO A 42 20.49 11.02 15.66
C PRO A 42 19.93 10.98 17.08
N ILE A 43 18.72 10.45 17.26
CA ILE A 43 18.04 10.33 18.55
C ILE A 43 18.80 9.32 19.43
N ASN A 44 19.11 8.15 18.89
CA ASN A 44 19.85 7.11 19.60
C ASN A 44 21.23 7.61 20.01
N LYS A 45 21.95 8.28 19.11
CA LYS A 45 23.25 8.90 19.41
C LYS A 45 23.15 9.90 20.57
N LYS A 46 22.12 10.75 20.56
CA LYS A 46 21.87 11.77 21.59
C LYS A 46 21.65 11.14 22.98
N HIS A 47 20.93 10.03 23.03
CA HIS A 47 20.53 9.36 24.27
C HIS A 47 21.46 8.19 24.68
N GLY A 48 22.58 7.98 23.98
CA GLY A 48 23.50 6.89 24.28
C GLY A 48 22.89 5.51 24.09
N LEU A 49 22.16 5.33 23.02
CA LEU A 49 21.47 4.08 22.68
C LEU A 49 21.99 3.50 21.37
N VAL A 50 22.01 2.16 21.27
CA VAL A 50 22.38 1.43 20.05
C VAL A 50 21.23 0.53 19.63
N LEU A 51 20.77 0.70 18.41
CA LEU A 51 19.73 -0.12 17.79
C LEU A 51 20.36 -1.28 17.02
N LEU A 52 19.95 -2.50 17.34
CA LEU A 52 20.20 -3.69 16.56
C LEU A 52 18.89 -4.23 16.01
N LEU A 53 18.85 -4.47 14.71
CA LEU A 53 17.67 -4.97 14.01
C LEU A 53 18.02 -6.27 13.28
N THR A 54 17.37 -7.37 13.67
CA THR A 54 17.57 -8.70 13.10
C THR A 54 16.26 -9.27 12.61
N ASP A 55 16.32 -10.20 11.69
CA ASP A 55 15.15 -10.96 11.27
C ASP A 55 15.52 -12.42 10.92
N LYS A 56 14.50 -13.29 10.95
CA LYS A 56 14.62 -14.71 10.62
C LYS A 56 13.30 -15.22 10.05
N PRO A 57 13.34 -16.23 9.17
CA PRO A 57 12.13 -16.93 8.76
C PRO A 57 11.62 -17.82 9.90
N VAL A 58 10.29 -17.86 10.06
CA VAL A 58 9.58 -18.76 10.97
C VAL A 58 8.40 -19.40 10.25
N CYS A 59 8.10 -20.65 10.59
CA CYS A 59 6.97 -21.39 10.05
C CYS A 59 5.91 -21.57 11.13
N ILE A 60 4.68 -21.10 10.88
CA ILE A 60 3.55 -21.24 11.79
C ILE A 60 2.46 -22.03 11.05
N GLY A 61 2.25 -23.27 11.47
CA GLY A 61 1.39 -24.20 10.74
C GLY A 61 1.98 -24.52 9.37
N GLN A 62 1.29 -24.12 8.30
CA GLN A 62 1.74 -24.32 6.91
C GLN A 62 2.11 -22.97 6.24
N ARG A 63 2.41 -21.94 7.02
CA ARG A 63 2.67 -20.59 6.50
C ARG A 63 4.00 -20.07 6.97
N TYR A 64 4.71 -19.41 6.09
CA TYR A 64 5.97 -18.76 6.39
C TYR A 64 5.77 -17.28 6.74
N TYR A 65 6.52 -16.84 7.72
CA TYR A 65 6.60 -15.46 8.18
C TYR A 65 8.06 -15.05 8.30
N ILE A 66 8.32 -13.77 8.15
CA ILE A 66 9.57 -13.18 8.62
C ILE A 66 9.28 -12.55 9.98
N GLU A 67 9.99 -12.98 11.00
CA GLU A 67 9.96 -12.42 12.34
C GLU A 67 11.17 -11.50 12.53
N ALA A 68 10.91 -10.22 12.78
CA ALA A 68 11.94 -9.22 13.03
C ALA A 68 11.94 -8.81 14.49
N THR A 69 13.13 -8.65 15.05
CA THR A 69 13.35 -8.13 16.41
C THR A 69 14.17 -6.86 16.34
N ALA A 70 13.61 -5.77 16.84
CA ALA A 70 14.30 -4.51 17.07
C ALA A 70 14.70 -4.43 18.55
N ARG A 71 15.99 -4.30 18.82
CA ARG A 71 16.54 -4.27 20.18
C ARG A 71 17.33 -3.00 20.38
N LEU A 72 17.01 -2.27 21.46
CA LEU A 72 17.65 -1.01 21.81
C LEU A 72 18.49 -1.21 23.05
N TYR A 73 19.79 -1.12 22.88
CA TYR A 73 20.80 -1.30 23.93
C TYR A 73 21.21 0.03 24.53
N ASP A 74 21.50 0.01 25.79
CA ASP A 74 22.28 1.04 26.49
C ASP A 74 23.78 0.90 26.20
N ILE A 75 24.47 1.95 25.79
CA ILE A 75 25.91 1.90 25.52
C ILE A 75 26.75 1.83 26.77
N GLU A 76 26.22 2.19 27.96
CA GLU A 76 26.92 2.24 29.25
C GLU A 76 26.72 0.98 30.10
N SER A 77 25.66 0.23 29.79
CA SER A 77 25.32 -1.02 30.47
C SER A 77 24.85 -2.04 29.45
N GLU A 78 24.80 -3.30 29.81
CA GLU A 78 24.30 -4.35 28.93
C GLU A 78 22.74 -4.44 28.88
N GLN A 79 22.06 -3.43 29.44
CA GLN A 79 20.58 -3.40 29.45
C GLN A 79 20.05 -3.15 28.07
N PHE A 80 18.92 -3.78 27.76
CA PHE A 80 18.19 -3.53 26.52
C PHE A 80 16.68 -3.67 26.72
N ILE A 81 15.93 -3.12 25.78
CA ILE A 81 14.52 -3.43 25.52
C ILE A 81 14.39 -3.93 24.09
N GLU A 82 13.35 -4.69 23.82
CA GLU A 82 13.10 -5.19 22.49
C GLU A 82 11.62 -5.20 22.14
N ALA A 83 11.33 -5.13 20.83
CA ALA A 83 10.04 -5.37 20.26
C ALA A 83 10.18 -6.31 19.07
N THR A 84 9.28 -7.30 18.99
CA THR A 84 9.25 -8.28 17.90
C THR A 84 7.96 -8.15 17.13
N ALA A 85 8.04 -8.28 15.83
CA ALA A 85 6.88 -8.29 14.94
C ALA A 85 7.10 -9.25 13.79
N SER A 86 6.00 -9.78 13.24
CA SER A 86 6.04 -10.72 12.13
C SER A 86 5.26 -10.19 10.93
N ALA A 87 5.74 -10.50 9.74
CA ALA A 87 5.00 -10.28 8.50
C ALA A 87 4.91 -11.60 7.73
N ARG A 88 3.70 -11.90 7.23
CA ARG A 88 3.50 -13.10 6.43
C ARG A 88 4.22 -12.98 5.10
N GLU A 89 4.99 -14.01 4.76
CA GLU A 89 5.53 -14.19 3.44
C GLU A 89 4.43 -14.71 2.50
N ALA A 90 4.27 -14.08 1.35
CA ALA A 90 3.32 -14.55 0.35
C ALA A 90 3.88 -15.80 -0.35
N ASP A 91 3.02 -16.78 -0.64
CA ASP A 91 3.44 -17.99 -1.36
C ASP A 91 3.94 -17.65 -2.77
N THR A 92 3.30 -16.70 -3.42
CA THR A 92 3.71 -16.12 -4.71
C THR A 92 3.21 -14.70 -4.85
N LYS A 93 3.93 -13.87 -5.63
CA LYS A 93 3.49 -12.52 -5.95
C LYS A 93 3.84 -12.18 -7.39
N LYS A 94 2.83 -11.86 -8.18
CA LYS A 94 3.00 -11.52 -9.60
C LYS A 94 4.04 -10.40 -9.80
N GLY A 95 5.06 -10.69 -10.61
CA GLY A 95 6.12 -9.73 -10.95
C GLY A 95 7.23 -9.61 -9.91
N MET A 96 7.32 -10.55 -8.97
CA MET A 96 8.41 -10.66 -8.01
C MET A 96 9.00 -12.07 -8.07
N ASP A 97 10.33 -12.17 -7.92
CA ASP A 97 11.00 -13.42 -7.64
C ASP A 97 10.91 -13.78 -6.14
N ASP A 98 11.31 -15.00 -5.78
CA ASP A 98 11.18 -15.52 -4.42
C ASP A 98 11.97 -14.69 -3.41
N SER A 99 13.18 -14.23 -3.77
CA SER A 99 14.00 -13.37 -2.92
C SER A 99 13.34 -12.01 -2.67
N GLN A 100 12.68 -11.43 -3.67
CA GLN A 100 11.92 -10.19 -3.55
C GLN A 100 10.68 -10.37 -2.68
N VAL A 101 10.03 -11.53 -2.72
CA VAL A 101 8.89 -11.86 -1.85
C VAL A 101 9.33 -11.86 -0.40
N THR A 102 10.40 -12.61 -0.07
CA THR A 102 11.01 -12.66 1.26
C THR A 102 11.48 -11.27 1.72
N GLY A 103 12.20 -10.53 0.88
CA GLY A 103 12.66 -9.17 1.17
C GLY A 103 11.52 -8.20 1.47
N THR A 104 10.38 -8.35 0.79
CA THR A 104 9.18 -7.55 1.08
C THR A 104 8.65 -7.88 2.48
N ALA A 105 8.51 -9.15 2.84
CA ALA A 105 8.05 -9.56 4.16
C ALA A 105 9.01 -9.08 5.26
N SER A 106 10.33 -9.18 5.04
CA SER A 106 11.37 -8.65 5.94
C SER A 106 11.20 -7.15 6.18
N SER A 107 11.05 -6.35 5.13
CA SER A 107 10.85 -4.90 5.25
C SER A 107 9.62 -4.55 6.08
N TYR A 108 8.51 -5.28 5.93
CA TYR A 108 7.32 -5.08 6.75
C TYR A 108 7.52 -5.50 8.21
N ALA A 109 8.10 -6.69 8.47
CA ALA A 109 8.35 -7.17 9.81
C ALA A 109 9.25 -6.20 10.60
N ARG A 110 10.35 -5.77 9.98
CA ARG A 110 11.30 -4.80 10.55
C ARG A 110 10.65 -3.46 10.85
N LYS A 111 9.81 -2.95 9.94
CA LYS A 111 9.06 -1.71 10.15
C LYS A 111 8.12 -1.82 11.35
N TYR A 112 7.39 -2.92 11.49
CA TYR A 112 6.46 -3.12 12.60
C TYR A 112 7.19 -3.29 13.93
N ALA A 113 8.32 -4.00 13.97
CA ALA A 113 9.16 -4.10 15.16
C ALA A 113 9.68 -2.72 15.60
N LEU A 114 10.14 -1.89 14.66
CA LEU A 114 10.59 -0.52 14.95
C LEU A 114 9.44 0.38 15.43
N ASN A 115 8.25 0.27 14.80
CA ASN A 115 7.07 1.02 15.26
C ASN A 115 6.73 0.69 16.73
N GLY A 116 6.75 -0.59 17.10
CA GLY A 116 6.51 -1.03 18.47
C GLY A 116 7.60 -0.53 19.44
N LEU A 117 8.87 -0.63 19.04
CA LEU A 117 10.00 -0.23 19.89
C LEU A 117 10.00 1.28 20.19
N TYR A 118 9.74 2.11 19.18
CA TYR A 118 9.73 3.58 19.31
C TYR A 118 8.36 4.19 19.60
N ASN A 119 7.32 3.38 19.82
CA ASN A 119 5.92 3.85 19.97
C ASN A 119 5.49 4.78 18.82
N ILE A 120 5.90 4.46 17.60
CA ILE A 120 5.53 5.24 16.43
C ILE A 120 4.13 4.80 16.00
N ASP A 121 3.18 5.71 16.17
CA ASP A 121 1.80 5.48 15.79
C ASP A 121 1.61 5.62 14.27
N ASP A 122 1.10 4.58 13.64
CA ASP A 122 0.73 4.58 12.22
C ASP A 122 -0.69 5.11 11.99
N THR A 123 -1.21 5.81 12.99
CA THR A 123 -2.59 6.26 13.14
C THR A 123 -3.30 6.73 11.87
N LYS A 124 -3.77 5.82 11.10
CA LYS A 124 -5.18 5.79 10.70
C LYS A 124 -5.60 4.35 10.87
N ASP A 125 -6.25 4.09 11.97
CA ASP A 125 -6.86 2.81 12.27
C ASP A 125 -7.72 2.40 11.07
N ALA A 126 -7.54 1.18 10.58
CA ALA A 126 -8.31 0.66 9.46
C ALA A 126 -9.82 0.65 9.75
N ASP A 127 -10.20 0.72 11.03
CA ASP A 127 -11.57 0.77 11.50
C ASP A 127 -12.16 2.19 11.55
N THR A 128 -11.37 3.24 11.29
CA THR A 128 -11.91 4.61 11.26
C THR A 128 -12.73 4.85 10.00
N ASP A 129 -13.81 5.62 10.13
CA ASP A 129 -14.66 6.02 8.99
C ASP A 129 -13.88 6.80 7.91
N ALA A 130 -12.74 7.42 8.26
CA ALA A 130 -11.83 8.04 7.33
C ALA A 130 -11.12 7.01 6.43
N TYR A 131 -10.78 5.81 6.95
CA TYR A 131 -10.22 4.72 6.15
C TYR A 131 -11.30 4.05 5.28
N LYS A 132 -12.50 3.84 5.84
CA LYS A 132 -13.67 3.33 5.10
C LYS A 132 -14.05 4.26 3.95
N LYS A 133 -14.02 5.59 4.15
CA LYS A 133 -14.24 6.57 3.07
C LYS A 133 -13.13 6.54 2.01
N GLN A 134 -11.87 6.27 2.37
CA GLN A 134 -10.78 6.12 1.38
C GLN A 134 -10.87 4.81 0.61
N THR A 135 -11.33 3.72 1.21
CA THR A 135 -11.54 2.44 0.52
C THR A 135 -12.80 2.43 -0.33
N THR A 136 -13.86 3.15 0.07
CA THR A 136 -15.08 3.32 -0.76
C THR A 136 -14.92 4.34 -1.88
N THR A 137 -14.02 5.32 -1.77
CA THR A 137 -13.65 6.20 -2.89
C THR A 137 -12.61 5.60 -3.82
N ASN A 138 -11.95 4.48 -3.43
CA ASN A 138 -11.07 3.69 -4.29
C ASN A 138 -11.77 2.61 -5.10
N THR A 139 -13.09 2.50 -5.06
CA THR A 139 -13.82 2.06 -6.23
C THR A 139 -13.62 3.18 -7.25
N THR A 140 -12.55 3.09 -8.04
CA THR A 140 -12.46 3.79 -9.33
C THR A 140 -13.81 3.60 -9.96
N ALA A 141 -14.60 4.67 -10.06
CA ALA A 141 -15.70 4.70 -11.00
C ALA A 141 -15.06 4.24 -12.31
N ALA A 142 -15.42 3.05 -12.77
CA ALA A 142 -15.01 2.58 -14.08
C ALA A 142 -15.31 3.76 -15.01
N PRO A 143 -14.38 4.17 -15.88
CA PRO A 143 -14.60 5.32 -16.72
C PRO A 143 -15.98 5.15 -17.33
N GLU A 144 -16.89 6.08 -17.05
CA GLU A 144 -18.28 5.98 -17.50
C GLU A 144 -18.27 6.16 -19.01
N TYR A 145 -18.26 5.04 -19.71
CA TYR A 145 -18.38 5.00 -21.16
C TYR A 145 -19.81 5.35 -21.54
N LYS A 146 -20.08 6.65 -21.78
CA LYS A 146 -21.42 7.16 -22.11
C LYS A 146 -21.51 7.68 -23.54
N CYS A 147 -22.68 7.56 -24.14
CA CYS A 147 -22.99 8.19 -25.39
C CYS A 147 -22.92 9.71 -25.28
N ALA A 148 -22.23 10.37 -26.21
CA ALA A 148 -22.02 11.82 -26.17
C ALA A 148 -23.32 12.63 -26.37
N ASP A 149 -24.32 12.07 -27.05
CA ASP A 149 -25.54 12.82 -27.35
C ASP A 149 -26.68 12.57 -26.33
N CYS A 150 -26.83 11.37 -25.81
CA CYS A 150 -27.94 11.03 -24.90
C CYS A 150 -27.53 10.58 -23.49
N GLY A 151 -26.24 10.48 -23.19
CA GLY A 151 -25.74 10.10 -21.88
C GLY A 151 -25.92 8.62 -21.49
N LYS A 152 -26.56 7.79 -22.33
CA LYS A 152 -26.71 6.36 -22.04
C LYS A 152 -25.37 5.67 -21.88
N PRO A 153 -25.16 4.85 -20.84
CA PRO A 153 -23.93 4.08 -20.67
C PRO A 153 -23.80 3.03 -21.79
N PHE A 154 -22.56 2.76 -22.18
CA PHE A 154 -22.25 1.61 -23.03
C PHE A 154 -22.13 0.37 -22.14
N GLU A 155 -22.91 -0.66 -22.44
CA GLU A 155 -22.92 -1.94 -21.74
C GLU A 155 -22.08 -2.99 -22.48
N ALA A 156 -21.77 -4.08 -21.80
CA ALA A 156 -21.12 -5.22 -22.44
C ALA A 156 -22.02 -5.79 -23.56
N PHE A 157 -21.43 -6.08 -24.71
CA PHE A 157 -22.16 -6.55 -25.90
C PHE A 157 -21.59 -7.87 -26.38
N ARG A 158 -22.46 -8.86 -26.59
CA ARG A 158 -22.06 -10.13 -27.21
C ARG A 158 -22.21 -10.01 -28.71
N ASP A 159 -21.09 -10.08 -29.40
CA ASP A 159 -21.07 -10.04 -30.87
C ASP A 159 -21.71 -11.33 -31.45
N PRO A 160 -22.80 -11.25 -32.17
CA PRO A 160 -23.48 -12.43 -32.69
C PRO A 160 -22.69 -13.15 -33.78
N THR A 161 -21.74 -12.48 -34.43
CA THR A 161 -20.96 -13.04 -35.54
C THR A 161 -19.73 -13.81 -35.00
N SER A 162 -19.04 -13.27 -34.02
CA SER A 162 -17.81 -13.87 -33.43
C SER A 162 -18.06 -14.64 -32.15
N GLY A 163 -19.25 -14.49 -31.52
CA GLY A 163 -19.58 -15.05 -30.21
C GLY A 163 -18.82 -14.43 -29.04
N LYS A 164 -17.94 -13.45 -29.29
CA LYS A 164 -17.10 -12.80 -28.27
C LYS A 164 -17.92 -11.75 -27.51
N THR A 165 -17.78 -11.73 -26.18
CA THR A 165 -18.35 -10.67 -25.35
C THR A 165 -17.35 -9.50 -25.27
N LEU A 166 -17.77 -8.33 -25.74
CA LEU A 166 -17.01 -7.08 -25.68
C LEU A 166 -17.32 -6.36 -24.37
N THR A 167 -16.30 -5.83 -23.74
CA THR A 167 -16.44 -4.98 -22.54
C THR A 167 -17.00 -3.61 -22.89
N PRO A 168 -17.59 -2.85 -21.94
CA PRO A 168 -18.08 -1.48 -22.17
C PRO A 168 -17.02 -0.56 -22.80
N ALA A 169 -15.74 -0.72 -22.43
CA ALA A 169 -14.63 0.01 -23.01
C ALA A 169 -14.43 -0.30 -24.50
N GLU A 170 -14.44 -1.57 -24.85
CA GLU A 170 -14.29 -2.00 -26.25
C GLU A 170 -15.47 -1.53 -27.10
N VAL A 171 -16.70 -1.62 -26.58
CA VAL A 171 -17.91 -1.12 -27.24
C VAL A 171 -17.84 0.40 -27.47
N PHE A 172 -17.37 1.15 -26.47
CA PHE A 172 -17.15 2.59 -26.59
C PHE A 172 -16.10 2.95 -27.65
N GLN A 173 -14.99 2.23 -27.70
CA GLN A 173 -13.95 2.44 -28.72
C GLN A 173 -14.45 2.08 -30.13
N MET A 174 -15.24 1.03 -30.27
CA MET A 174 -15.88 0.69 -31.53
C MET A 174 -16.89 1.78 -31.95
N ALA A 175 -17.65 2.33 -31.01
CA ALA A 175 -18.59 3.42 -31.30
C ALA A 175 -17.86 4.68 -31.79
N LYS A 176 -16.69 4.99 -31.24
CA LYS A 176 -15.81 6.07 -31.73
C LYS A 176 -15.33 5.84 -33.15
N LYS A 177 -14.83 4.64 -33.45
CA LYS A 177 -14.29 4.29 -34.77
C LYS A 177 -15.35 4.31 -35.87
N ARG A 178 -16.64 4.06 -35.54
CA ARG A 178 -17.75 4.04 -36.49
C ARG A 178 -18.28 5.41 -36.89
N ASN A 179 -17.90 6.47 -36.20
CA ASN A 179 -18.31 7.84 -36.51
C ASN A 179 -17.11 8.61 -37.10
N ALA A 180 -17.31 9.28 -38.21
CA ALA A 180 -16.25 10.03 -38.91
C ALA A 180 -15.63 11.16 -38.06
N ASP A 181 -16.40 11.70 -37.11
CA ASP A 181 -15.97 12.73 -36.17
C ASP A 181 -15.28 12.15 -34.89
N GLY A 182 -15.09 10.83 -34.81
CA GLY A 182 -14.44 10.16 -33.67
C GLY A 182 -15.20 10.22 -32.34
N VAL A 183 -16.49 10.63 -32.35
CA VAL A 183 -17.33 10.77 -31.17
C VAL A 183 -18.10 9.48 -30.89
N ALA A 184 -18.07 9.00 -29.63
CA ALA A 184 -18.78 7.78 -29.24
C ALA A 184 -20.29 8.04 -29.12
N ARG A 185 -21.09 7.51 -30.06
CA ARG A 185 -22.54 7.58 -30.02
C ARG A 185 -23.14 6.18 -29.98
N CYS A 186 -24.24 6.01 -29.24
CA CYS A 186 -25.02 4.77 -29.28
C CYS A 186 -25.69 4.59 -30.64
N ALA A 187 -26.17 3.38 -30.93
CA ALA A 187 -26.74 3.03 -32.22
C ALA A 187 -27.93 3.95 -32.63
N ASP A 188 -28.78 4.30 -31.66
CA ASP A 188 -29.95 5.16 -31.88
C ASP A 188 -29.56 6.60 -32.23
N CYS A 189 -28.61 7.18 -31.49
CA CYS A 189 -28.14 8.54 -31.76
C CYS A 189 -27.38 8.63 -33.08
N ARG A 190 -26.61 7.59 -33.43
CA ARG A 190 -25.91 7.52 -34.70
C ARG A 190 -26.90 7.48 -35.89
N LYS A 191 -27.98 6.65 -35.78
CA LYS A 191 -29.03 6.61 -36.83
C LYS A 191 -29.71 7.95 -37.02
N LYS A 192 -29.97 8.69 -35.93
CA LYS A 192 -30.59 10.03 -36.02
C LYS A 192 -29.69 11.07 -36.69
N LYS A 193 -28.37 10.95 -36.58
CA LYS A 193 -27.40 11.87 -37.22
C LYS A 193 -26.98 11.45 -38.65
N GLY A 194 -27.11 10.19 -38.99
CA GLY A 194 -26.76 9.66 -40.31
C GLY A 194 -27.94 9.58 -41.29
N GLY A 195 -29.09 10.10 -40.92
CA GLY A 195 -30.31 10.15 -41.73
C GLY A 195 -30.60 11.57 -42.22
N ALA A 196 -29.61 12.18 -42.94
CA ALA A 196 -29.79 13.33 -43.80
C ALA A 196 -29.00 13.10 -45.08
#